data_ede2f42f3dee4faddf0794914ca5414f
#
_entry.id   ede2f42f3dee4faddf0794914ca5414f
#
_cell.length_a   1.000
_cell.length_b   1.000
_cell.length_c   1.000
_cell.angle_alpha   90.00
_cell.angle_beta   90.00
_cell.angle_gamma   90.00
#
_symmetry.space_group_name_H-M   'P 1'
#
loop_
_entity.id
_entity.type
_entity.pdbx_description
1 polymer ?
#
loop_
_entity_poly.entity_id
_entity_poly.type
_entity_poly.pdbx_seq_one_letter_code
_entity_poly.pdbx_strand_id
1 'polypeptide(L)'
;MKQPRQKLYIKFFEIISFLIKLLFIKNLTTDKSVKKFENLLSNYWNRKECFSLSTCRLSLYYVLKSLNLKKGSEVILNPLQIADFVNVIISLDLKPVFVDMDLDTNSFIIEDLKNKINPNTKVVLSTYLTGILPNISLIKDLCEENGIKLIEDISQSYGSEIDGKKAGTFGFAAIGSLSPGKIISSIGGGFILLDSEEHAKKINEF
;
A
#
# COMPACT_ATOMS: atom_id res chain seq x y z
N MET A 1 -17.22 20.33 21.65
CA MET A 1 -17.82 19.58 20.51
C MET A 1 -16.95 18.38 20.23
N LYS A 2 -17.49 17.14 20.26
CA LYS A 2 -16.73 15.96 19.87
C LYS A 2 -16.57 16.00 18.34
N GLN A 3 -15.33 16.07 17.85
CA GLN A 3 -15.08 15.95 16.42
C GLN A 3 -15.43 14.52 15.95
N PRO A 4 -16.07 14.36 14.79
CA PRO A 4 -16.32 13.02 14.25
C PRO A 4 -14.98 12.33 13.94
N ARG A 5 -14.88 11.04 14.27
CA ARG A 5 -13.69 10.23 13.97
C ARG A 5 -13.34 10.15 12.48
N GLN A 6 -14.31 10.43 11.64
CA GLN A 6 -14.15 10.38 10.18
C GLN A 6 -14.88 11.58 9.57
N LYS A 7 -14.21 12.33 8.72
CA LYS A 7 -14.78 13.42 7.95
C LYS A 7 -14.64 13.09 6.47
N LEU A 8 -15.77 12.86 5.81
CA LEU A 8 -15.80 12.76 4.36
C LEU A 8 -15.69 14.16 3.76
N TYR A 9 -14.65 14.40 2.98
CA TYR A 9 -14.44 15.67 2.27
C TYR A 9 -15.17 15.69 0.91
N ILE A 10 -16.36 15.09 0.84
CA ILE A 10 -17.19 15.07 -0.36
C ILE A 10 -18.29 16.12 -0.17
N LYS A 11 -18.39 17.05 -1.09
CA LYS A 11 -19.43 18.07 -1.06
C LYS A 11 -20.77 17.45 -1.48
N PHE A 12 -21.85 17.90 -0.88
CA PHE A 12 -23.20 17.36 -1.12
C PHE A 12 -23.59 17.33 -2.61
N PHE A 13 -23.26 18.40 -3.35
CA PHE A 13 -23.54 18.45 -4.79
C PHE A 13 -22.72 17.46 -5.63
N GLU A 14 -21.52 17.05 -5.14
CA GLU A 14 -20.70 16.01 -5.79
C GLU A 14 -21.38 14.65 -5.67
N ILE A 15 -22.00 14.38 -4.51
CA ILE A 15 -22.81 13.17 -4.30
C ILE A 15 -24.00 13.15 -5.25
N ILE A 16 -24.73 14.26 -5.35
CA ILE A 16 -25.88 14.37 -6.26
C ILE A 16 -25.44 14.22 -7.71
N SER A 17 -24.36 14.89 -8.11
CA SER A 17 -23.80 14.77 -9.46
C SER A 17 -23.38 13.34 -9.77
N PHE A 18 -22.81 12.64 -8.81
CA PHE A 18 -22.44 11.23 -8.95
C PHE A 18 -23.66 10.33 -9.09
N LEU A 19 -24.69 10.52 -8.25
CA LEU A 19 -25.94 9.76 -8.34
C LEU A 19 -26.67 9.97 -9.68
N ILE A 20 -26.72 11.22 -10.17
CA ILE A 20 -27.28 11.53 -11.48
C ILE A 20 -26.49 10.83 -12.58
N LYS A 21 -25.15 10.88 -12.53
CA LYS A 21 -24.30 10.18 -13.49
C LYS A 21 -24.54 8.67 -13.47
N LEU A 22 -24.73 8.06 -12.30
CA LEU A 22 -25.04 6.64 -12.18
C LEU A 22 -26.31 6.24 -12.94
N LEU A 23 -27.33 7.10 -12.99
CA LEU A 23 -28.57 6.84 -13.73
C LEU A 23 -28.37 6.82 -15.25
N PHE A 24 -27.36 7.51 -15.76
CA PHE A 24 -27.09 7.65 -17.19
C PHE A 24 -25.86 6.85 -17.69
N ILE A 25 -25.08 6.28 -16.79
CA ILE A 25 -23.90 5.47 -17.15
C ILE A 25 -24.36 4.04 -17.46
N LYS A 26 -24.33 3.69 -18.74
CA LYS A 26 -24.60 2.29 -19.20
C LYS A 26 -23.52 1.31 -18.74
N ASN A 27 -22.29 1.77 -18.50
CA ASN A 27 -21.19 0.97 -18.00
C ASN A 27 -20.46 1.71 -16.87
N LEU A 28 -20.57 1.23 -15.65
CA LEU A 28 -19.90 1.76 -14.46
C LEU A 28 -18.37 1.61 -14.52
N THR A 29 -17.89 0.73 -15.37
CA THR A 29 -16.47 0.44 -15.60
C THR A 29 -15.94 1.13 -16.85
N THR A 30 -16.16 2.44 -16.99
CA THR A 30 -15.53 3.15 -18.10
C THR A 30 -14.05 3.36 -17.78
N ASP A 31 -13.23 2.67 -18.55
CA ASP A 31 -11.78 2.68 -18.57
C ASP A 31 -11.14 4.09 -18.42
N LYS A 32 -11.81 5.11 -18.96
CA LYS A 32 -11.29 6.49 -18.98
C LYS A 32 -11.19 7.14 -17.61
N SER A 33 -12.16 6.93 -16.71
CA SER A 33 -12.16 7.55 -15.38
C SER A 33 -11.15 6.87 -14.45
N VAL A 34 -11.06 5.55 -14.54
CA VAL A 34 -10.08 4.74 -13.83
C VAL A 34 -8.68 5.15 -14.26
N LYS A 35 -8.41 5.14 -15.56
CA LYS A 35 -7.13 5.56 -16.16
C LYS A 35 -6.72 6.97 -15.75
N LYS A 36 -7.67 7.91 -15.76
CA LYS A 36 -7.42 9.29 -15.31
C LYS A 36 -7.01 9.33 -13.83
N PHE A 37 -7.69 8.56 -12.98
CA PHE A 37 -7.38 8.48 -11.57
C PHE A 37 -5.99 7.86 -11.33
N GLU A 38 -5.69 6.74 -11.98
CA GLU A 38 -4.39 6.08 -11.91
C GLU A 38 -3.25 6.99 -12.35
N ASN A 39 -3.43 7.72 -13.46
CA ASN A 39 -2.47 8.71 -13.95
C ASN A 39 -2.25 9.86 -12.96
N LEU A 40 -3.31 10.32 -12.28
CA LEU A 40 -3.17 11.35 -11.24
C LEU A 40 -2.35 10.86 -10.05
N LEU A 41 -2.59 9.62 -9.61
CA LEU A 41 -1.83 9.02 -8.51
C LEU A 41 -0.38 8.78 -8.92
N SER A 42 -0.13 8.16 -10.07
CA SER A 42 1.21 7.89 -10.58
C SER A 42 2.03 9.19 -10.72
N ASN A 43 1.44 10.25 -11.28
CA ASN A 43 2.10 11.56 -11.38
C ASN A 43 2.36 12.18 -10.00
N TYR A 44 1.42 12.10 -9.06
CA TYR A 44 1.59 12.68 -7.72
C TYR A 44 2.76 12.04 -6.97
N TRP A 45 2.92 10.72 -7.09
CA TRP A 45 4.02 9.98 -6.46
C TRP A 45 5.26 9.85 -7.35
N ASN A 46 5.22 10.36 -8.59
CA ASN A 46 6.29 10.15 -9.57
C ASN A 46 6.69 8.68 -9.72
N ARG A 47 5.68 7.81 -9.83
CA ARG A 47 5.83 6.37 -10.10
C ARG A 47 5.35 6.06 -11.51
N LYS A 48 5.94 5.07 -12.16
CA LYS A 48 5.61 4.73 -13.56
C LYS A 48 4.19 4.19 -13.71
N GLU A 49 3.79 3.31 -12.80
CA GLU A 49 2.53 2.57 -12.89
C GLU A 49 1.70 2.75 -11.63
N CYS A 50 0.40 2.87 -11.83
CA CYS A 50 -0.59 2.84 -10.78
C CYS A 50 -1.75 1.94 -11.20
N PHE A 51 -2.21 1.08 -10.28
CA PHE A 51 -3.38 0.23 -10.44
C PHE A 51 -4.36 0.54 -9.33
N SER A 52 -5.59 0.85 -9.70
CA SER A 52 -6.70 1.03 -8.75
C SER A 52 -7.45 -0.30 -8.58
N LEU A 53 -7.76 -0.63 -7.34
CA LEU A 53 -8.37 -1.89 -6.95
C LEU A 53 -9.51 -1.65 -5.97
N SER A 54 -10.37 -2.65 -5.77
CA SER A 54 -11.51 -2.53 -4.87
C SER A 54 -11.13 -2.39 -3.40
N THR A 55 -9.95 -2.86 -2.99
CA THR A 55 -9.44 -2.75 -1.61
C THR A 55 -7.91 -2.76 -1.57
N CYS A 56 -7.33 -2.16 -0.51
CA CYS A 56 -5.88 -2.24 -0.25
C CYS A 56 -5.40 -3.69 0.02
N ARG A 57 -6.27 -4.57 0.51
CA ARG A 57 -5.96 -6.00 0.68
C ARG A 57 -5.68 -6.67 -0.65
N LEU A 58 -6.47 -6.38 -1.67
CA LEU A 58 -6.21 -6.84 -3.04
C LEU A 58 -4.94 -6.22 -3.61
N SER A 59 -4.63 -4.97 -3.25
CA SER A 59 -3.35 -4.36 -3.64
C SER A 59 -2.17 -5.18 -3.12
N LEU A 60 -2.18 -5.53 -1.84
CA LEU A 60 -1.15 -6.40 -1.27
C LEU A 60 -1.12 -7.78 -1.94
N TYR A 61 -2.29 -8.39 -2.14
CA TYR A 61 -2.40 -9.71 -2.78
C TYR A 61 -1.75 -9.73 -4.17
N TYR A 62 -2.08 -8.76 -5.03
CA TYR A 62 -1.55 -8.72 -6.39
C TYR A 62 -0.06 -8.36 -6.45
N VAL A 63 0.42 -7.49 -5.57
CA VAL A 63 1.86 -7.23 -5.46
C VAL A 63 2.60 -8.50 -5.08
N LEU A 64 2.19 -9.20 -4.02
CA LEU A 64 2.82 -10.45 -3.58
C LEU A 64 2.72 -11.55 -4.64
N LYS A 65 1.56 -11.70 -5.28
CA LYS A 65 1.34 -12.68 -6.36
C LYS A 65 2.25 -12.43 -7.56
N SER A 66 2.47 -11.15 -7.93
CA SER A 66 3.35 -10.77 -9.04
C SER A 66 4.80 -11.17 -8.82
N LEU A 67 5.24 -11.27 -7.56
CA LEU A 67 6.60 -11.67 -7.20
C LEU A 67 6.88 -13.17 -7.41
N ASN A 68 5.83 -14.00 -7.60
CA ASN A 68 5.94 -15.45 -7.82
C ASN A 68 6.86 -16.15 -6.80
N LEU A 69 6.66 -15.85 -5.52
CA LEU A 69 7.50 -16.35 -4.43
C LEU A 69 7.26 -17.85 -4.20
N LYS A 70 8.31 -18.55 -3.77
CA LYS A 70 8.20 -19.94 -3.37
C LYS A 70 7.33 -20.09 -2.11
N LYS A 71 6.56 -21.18 -2.03
CA LYS A 71 5.82 -21.56 -0.83
C LYS A 71 6.73 -21.54 0.40
N GLY A 72 6.23 -20.96 1.50
CA GLY A 72 6.99 -20.80 2.74
C GLY A 72 7.97 -19.62 2.75
N SER A 73 8.09 -18.84 1.65
CA SER A 73 8.84 -17.59 1.68
C SER A 73 8.28 -16.66 2.75
N GLU A 74 9.16 -15.97 3.46
CA GLU A 74 8.77 -15.13 4.59
C GLU A 74 8.50 -13.69 4.14
N VAL A 75 7.43 -13.14 4.73
CA VAL A 75 7.05 -11.73 4.63
C VAL A 75 7.13 -11.13 6.03
N ILE A 76 8.09 -10.25 6.25
CA ILE A 76 8.22 -9.51 7.51
C ILE A 76 7.22 -8.36 7.52
N LEU A 77 6.55 -8.14 8.66
CA LEU A 77 5.57 -7.06 8.85
C LEU A 77 5.50 -6.58 10.30
N ASN A 78 4.90 -5.41 10.49
CA ASN A 78 4.63 -4.86 11.81
C ASN A 78 3.58 -5.67 12.57
N PRO A 79 3.66 -5.82 13.90
CA PRO A 79 2.64 -6.50 14.69
C PRO A 79 1.32 -5.71 14.77
N LEU A 80 1.37 -4.37 14.71
CA LEU A 80 0.20 -3.49 14.61
C LEU A 80 -0.30 -3.44 13.16
N GLN A 81 -0.86 -4.55 12.69
CA GLN A 81 -1.33 -4.71 11.33
C GLN A 81 -2.79 -5.16 11.31
N ILE A 82 -3.50 -4.86 10.24
CA ILE A 82 -4.84 -5.44 10.04
C ILE A 82 -4.71 -6.94 9.80
N ALA A 83 -5.54 -7.73 10.47
CA ALA A 83 -5.54 -9.20 10.34
C ALA A 83 -5.66 -9.67 8.88
N ASP A 84 -6.36 -8.91 8.05
CA ASP A 84 -6.54 -9.23 6.64
C ASP A 84 -5.23 -9.28 5.84
N PHE A 85 -4.21 -8.48 6.19
CA PHE A 85 -2.91 -8.56 5.52
C PHE A 85 -2.18 -9.85 5.86
N VAL A 86 -2.29 -10.29 7.12
CA VAL A 86 -1.77 -11.59 7.55
C VAL A 86 -2.47 -12.73 6.78
N ASN A 87 -3.80 -12.65 6.66
CA ASN A 87 -4.60 -13.62 5.91
C ASN A 87 -4.22 -13.64 4.41
N VAL A 88 -3.95 -12.49 3.80
CA VAL A 88 -3.46 -12.40 2.42
C VAL A 88 -2.12 -13.14 2.27
N ILE A 89 -1.17 -12.93 3.17
CA ILE A 89 0.13 -13.59 3.14
C ILE A 89 -0.05 -15.12 3.23
N ILE A 90 -0.86 -15.58 4.19
CA ILE A 90 -1.14 -17.01 4.38
C ILE A 90 -1.85 -17.61 3.17
N SER A 91 -2.80 -16.89 2.55
CA SER A 91 -3.56 -17.37 1.38
C SER A 91 -2.69 -17.61 0.13
N LEU A 92 -1.50 -17.03 0.11
CA LEU A 92 -0.49 -17.23 -0.94
C LEU A 92 0.56 -18.29 -0.56
N ASP A 93 0.29 -19.11 0.47
CA ASP A 93 1.23 -20.08 1.03
C ASP A 93 2.55 -19.45 1.53
N LEU A 94 2.55 -18.16 1.86
CA LEU A 94 3.67 -17.43 2.42
C LEU A 94 3.60 -17.43 3.95
N LYS A 95 4.73 -17.14 4.60
CA LYS A 95 4.84 -17.14 6.07
C LYS A 95 4.97 -15.71 6.60
N PRO A 96 4.00 -15.20 7.38
CA PRO A 96 4.15 -13.92 8.06
C PRO A 96 5.16 -14.04 9.20
N VAL A 97 6.06 -13.05 9.32
CA VAL A 97 7.05 -12.93 10.38
C VAL A 97 6.91 -11.54 10.99
N PHE A 98 6.64 -11.46 12.29
CA PHE A 98 6.47 -10.20 12.97
C PHE A 98 7.78 -9.71 13.55
N VAL A 99 8.06 -8.42 13.39
CA VAL A 99 9.20 -7.70 13.97
C VAL A 99 8.68 -6.69 14.96
N ASP A 100 9.28 -6.62 16.13
CA ASP A 100 8.88 -5.70 17.19
C ASP A 100 8.97 -4.25 16.75
N MET A 101 8.12 -3.42 17.36
CA MET A 101 8.00 -1.99 17.05
C MET A 101 8.52 -1.14 18.20
N ASP A 102 9.22 -0.10 17.82
CA ASP A 102 9.51 1.02 18.69
C ASP A 102 8.23 1.87 18.86
N LEU A 103 7.78 2.04 20.09
CA LEU A 103 6.51 2.71 20.42
C LEU A 103 6.57 4.23 20.23
N ASP A 104 7.77 4.81 20.25
CA ASP A 104 7.95 6.27 20.09
C ASP A 104 7.93 6.65 18.60
N THR A 105 8.48 5.80 17.76
CA THR A 105 8.59 6.05 16.30
C THR A 105 7.57 5.30 15.47
N ASN A 106 6.82 4.35 16.06
CA ASN A 106 5.92 3.43 15.35
C ASN A 106 6.61 2.68 14.19
N SER A 107 7.91 2.48 14.29
CA SER A 107 8.75 1.83 13.30
C SER A 107 9.19 0.44 13.77
N PHE A 108 9.76 -0.35 12.88
CA PHE A 108 10.49 -1.56 13.27
C PHE A 108 11.64 -1.23 14.22
N ILE A 109 11.84 -2.04 15.25
CA ILE A 109 13.11 -2.10 15.97
C ILE A 109 14.14 -2.71 15.01
N ILE A 110 15.09 -1.89 14.56
CA ILE A 110 16.03 -2.25 13.48
C ILE A 110 16.87 -3.48 13.83
N GLU A 111 17.26 -3.61 15.09
CA GLU A 111 18.03 -4.77 15.53
C GLU A 111 17.21 -6.06 15.46
N ASP A 112 15.92 -6.01 15.83
CA ASP A 112 15.03 -7.17 15.69
C ASP A 112 14.75 -7.49 14.21
N LEU A 113 14.62 -6.47 13.36
CA LEU A 113 14.51 -6.66 11.90
C LEU A 113 15.74 -7.40 11.35
N LYS A 114 16.94 -6.95 11.69
CA LYS A 114 18.20 -7.62 11.27
C LYS A 114 18.24 -9.07 11.71
N ASN A 115 17.91 -9.34 12.97
CA ASN A 115 17.94 -10.68 13.55
C ASN A 115 16.94 -11.65 12.91
N LYS A 116 15.83 -11.15 12.37
CA LYS A 116 14.78 -11.95 11.72
C LYS A 116 14.97 -12.14 10.23
N ILE A 117 15.82 -11.33 9.59
CA ILE A 117 16.18 -11.52 8.17
C ILE A 117 16.98 -12.82 8.02
N ASN A 118 16.56 -13.66 7.09
CA ASN A 118 17.20 -14.93 6.76
C ASN A 118 17.01 -15.27 5.25
N PRO A 119 17.62 -16.33 4.72
CA PRO A 119 17.50 -16.67 3.28
C PRO A 119 16.07 -16.90 2.76
N ASN A 120 15.09 -17.19 3.64
CA ASN A 120 13.69 -17.34 3.26
C ASN A 120 12.95 -16.00 3.23
N THR A 121 13.48 -14.95 3.84
CA THR A 121 12.87 -13.61 3.83
C THR A 121 12.94 -13.03 2.42
N LYS A 122 11.77 -12.69 1.85
CA LYS A 122 11.66 -12.16 0.49
C LYS A 122 11.00 -10.80 0.43
N VAL A 123 10.21 -10.46 1.44
CA VAL A 123 9.48 -9.19 1.48
C VAL A 123 9.54 -8.61 2.89
N VAL A 124 9.69 -7.30 2.97
CA VAL A 124 9.38 -6.48 4.15
C VAL A 124 8.18 -5.60 3.78
N LEU A 125 7.08 -5.75 4.51
CA LEU A 125 5.91 -4.87 4.42
C LEU A 125 5.99 -3.86 5.56
N SER A 126 6.36 -2.63 5.24
CA SER A 126 6.45 -1.51 6.20
C SER A 126 5.19 -0.68 6.17
N THR A 127 4.39 -0.72 7.25
CA THR A 127 3.17 0.09 7.40
C THR A 127 3.50 1.38 8.14
N TYR A 128 3.17 2.51 7.54
CA TYR A 128 3.43 3.84 8.10
C TYR A 128 2.21 4.30 8.90
N LEU A 129 2.21 3.94 10.18
CA LEU A 129 1.11 4.23 11.08
C LEU A 129 1.07 5.73 11.43
N THR A 130 -0.14 6.27 11.53
CA THR A 130 -0.43 7.64 12.00
C THR A 130 0.25 8.77 11.22
N GLY A 131 0.76 8.48 10.02
CA GLY A 131 1.47 9.46 9.18
C GLY A 131 2.94 9.66 9.54
N ILE A 132 3.45 8.93 10.52
CA ILE A 132 4.87 8.94 10.89
C ILE A 132 5.61 8.00 9.94
N LEU A 133 6.67 8.51 9.32
CA LEU A 133 7.54 7.68 8.53
C LEU A 133 8.60 7.06 9.44
N PRO A 134 8.84 5.75 9.31
CA PRO A 134 9.94 5.09 10.01
C PRO A 134 11.30 5.60 9.49
N ASN A 135 12.39 5.09 10.05
CA ASN A 135 13.70 5.26 9.44
C ASN A 135 13.78 4.44 8.14
N ILE A 136 13.02 4.91 7.13
CA ILE A 136 12.77 4.16 5.91
C ILE A 136 14.04 3.96 5.07
N SER A 137 14.98 4.91 5.13
CA SER A 137 16.25 4.77 4.42
C SER A 137 17.02 3.56 4.92
N LEU A 138 17.13 3.39 6.23
CA LEU A 138 17.81 2.25 6.82
C LEU A 138 17.09 0.92 6.54
N ILE A 139 15.75 0.90 6.59
CA ILE A 139 14.96 -0.29 6.23
C ILE A 139 15.18 -0.66 4.76
N LYS A 140 15.18 0.34 3.88
CA LYS A 140 15.44 0.17 2.45
C LYS A 140 16.84 -0.42 2.21
N ASP A 141 17.86 0.16 2.81
CA ASP A 141 19.24 -0.29 2.66
C ASP A 141 19.39 -1.76 3.10
N LEU A 142 18.82 -2.13 4.26
CA LEU A 142 18.79 -3.51 4.73
C LEU A 142 18.08 -4.46 3.75
N CYS A 143 16.98 -4.01 3.14
CA CYS A 143 16.27 -4.80 2.14
C CYS A 143 17.12 -4.99 0.87
N GLU A 144 17.78 -3.93 0.38
CA GLU A 144 18.64 -3.97 -0.80
C GLU A 144 19.87 -4.87 -0.60
N GLU A 145 20.54 -4.74 0.53
CA GLU A 145 21.69 -5.58 0.90
C GLU A 145 21.37 -7.08 0.94
N ASN A 146 20.12 -7.42 1.29
CA ASN A 146 19.67 -8.81 1.40
C ASN A 146 18.82 -9.30 0.22
N GLY A 147 18.66 -8.50 -0.84
CA GLY A 147 17.83 -8.85 -2.00
C GLY A 147 16.33 -9.00 -1.70
N ILE A 148 15.85 -8.31 -0.66
CA ILE A 148 14.47 -8.34 -0.18
C ILE A 148 13.67 -7.21 -0.83
N LYS A 149 12.40 -7.47 -1.19
CA LYS A 149 11.50 -6.44 -1.73
C LYS A 149 10.83 -5.67 -0.60
N LEU A 150 11.04 -4.35 -0.55
CA LEU A 150 10.32 -3.47 0.37
C LEU A 150 8.98 -3.07 -0.24
N ILE A 151 7.88 -3.33 0.46
CA ILE A 151 6.53 -2.84 0.15
C ILE A 151 6.15 -1.81 1.22
N GLU A 152 5.71 -0.64 0.79
CA GLU A 152 5.27 0.44 1.66
C GLU A 152 3.73 0.44 1.75
N ASP A 153 3.15 0.25 2.93
CA ASP A 153 1.73 0.56 3.14
C ASP A 153 1.59 2.01 3.62
N ILE A 154 1.18 2.85 2.69
CA ILE A 154 1.03 4.28 2.90
C ILE A 154 -0.41 4.71 3.24
N SER A 155 -1.28 3.77 3.60
CA SER A 155 -2.72 4.00 3.83
C SER A 155 -3.04 5.08 4.88
N GLN A 156 -2.08 5.46 5.73
CA GLN A 156 -2.22 6.47 6.75
C GLN A 156 -1.21 7.62 6.62
N SER A 157 -0.41 7.66 5.54
CA SER A 157 0.72 8.59 5.39
C SER A 157 0.74 9.34 4.05
N TYR A 158 -0.44 9.54 3.44
CA TYR A 158 -0.53 10.34 2.21
C TYR A 158 -0.04 11.77 2.46
N GLY A 159 0.94 12.19 1.65
CA GLY A 159 1.56 13.50 1.78
C GLY A 159 2.69 13.58 2.80
N SER A 160 2.94 12.52 3.58
CA SER A 160 4.13 12.48 4.43
C SER A 160 5.38 12.32 3.58
N GLU A 161 6.46 12.99 3.97
CA GLU A 161 7.73 12.96 3.25
C GLU A 161 8.93 13.09 4.22
N ILE A 162 10.05 12.54 3.80
CA ILE A 162 11.34 12.62 4.45
C ILE A 162 12.36 13.08 3.41
N ASP A 163 13.14 14.11 3.72
CA ASP A 163 14.16 14.68 2.83
C ASP A 163 13.63 14.97 1.41
N GLY A 164 12.40 15.49 1.31
CA GLY A 164 11.73 15.81 0.06
C GLY A 164 11.25 14.60 -0.75
N LYS A 165 11.37 13.38 -0.23
CA LYS A 165 10.83 12.17 -0.83
C LYS A 165 9.54 11.72 -0.15
N LYS A 166 8.51 11.50 -0.93
CA LYS A 166 7.19 11.08 -0.43
C LYS A 166 7.18 9.64 0.05
N ALA A 167 6.43 9.38 1.12
CA ALA A 167 6.01 8.02 1.47
C ALA A 167 5.44 7.33 0.22
N GLY A 168 5.84 6.10 -0.04
CA GLY A 168 5.44 5.34 -1.23
C GLY A 168 6.43 5.42 -2.40
N THR A 169 7.61 6.05 -2.20
CA THR A 169 8.64 6.17 -3.25
C THR A 169 9.97 5.53 -2.89
N PHE A 170 10.06 4.86 -1.75
CA PHE A 170 11.31 4.24 -1.27
C PHE A 170 11.43 2.78 -1.66
N GLY A 171 10.32 2.05 -1.62
CA GLY A 171 10.30 0.61 -1.82
C GLY A 171 10.09 0.18 -3.27
N PHE A 172 10.12 -1.15 -3.46
CA PHE A 172 9.77 -1.81 -4.72
C PHE A 172 8.36 -1.43 -5.19
N ALA A 173 7.40 -1.44 -4.27
CA ALA A 173 6.02 -1.04 -4.51
C ALA A 173 5.45 -0.31 -3.30
N ALA A 174 4.42 0.49 -3.51
CA ALA A 174 3.59 1.01 -2.44
C ALA A 174 2.13 0.61 -2.64
N ILE A 175 1.43 0.40 -1.53
CA ILE A 175 -0.01 0.15 -1.51
C ILE A 175 -0.71 1.20 -0.66
N GLY A 176 -1.93 1.55 -1.03
CA GLY A 176 -2.70 2.53 -0.30
C GLY A 176 -4.18 2.21 -0.25
N SER A 177 -4.85 2.69 0.79
CA SER A 177 -6.29 2.49 1.01
C SER A 177 -7.07 3.78 0.76
N LEU A 178 -8.18 3.66 0.05
CA LEU A 178 -9.12 4.74 -0.23
C LEU A 178 -10.42 4.59 0.58
N SER A 179 -10.41 3.74 1.62
CA SER A 179 -11.56 3.51 2.49
C SER A 179 -12.00 4.78 3.22
N PRO A 180 -13.25 4.89 3.65
CA PRO A 180 -13.73 6.00 4.48
C PRO A 180 -12.82 6.22 5.69
N GLY A 181 -12.50 7.47 5.98
CA GLY A 181 -11.61 7.83 7.10
C GLY A 181 -10.12 7.89 6.76
N LYS A 182 -9.74 7.59 5.52
CA LYS A 182 -8.38 7.87 5.03
C LYS A 182 -8.24 9.33 4.57
N ILE A 183 -7.00 9.82 4.49
CA ILE A 183 -6.69 11.21 4.06
C ILE A 183 -7.25 11.46 2.66
N ILE A 184 -7.00 10.53 1.73
CA ILE A 184 -7.70 10.46 0.45
C ILE A 184 -8.70 9.34 0.59
N SER A 185 -9.99 9.65 0.52
CA SER A 185 -11.02 8.63 0.67
C SER A 185 -12.05 8.71 -0.44
N SER A 186 -12.52 7.54 -0.83
CA SER A 186 -13.70 7.31 -1.64
C SER A 186 -14.69 6.44 -0.83
N ILE A 187 -15.69 5.87 -1.45
CA ILE A 187 -16.58 4.91 -0.79
C ILE A 187 -15.83 3.63 -0.39
N GLY A 188 -14.75 3.32 -1.10
CA GLY A 188 -13.86 2.19 -0.88
C GLY A 188 -12.76 2.23 -1.93
N GLY A 189 -11.84 1.25 -1.86
CA GLY A 189 -10.78 1.11 -2.84
C GLY A 189 -9.40 0.97 -2.24
N GLY A 190 -8.46 0.64 -3.10
CA GLY A 190 -7.05 0.63 -2.85
C GLY A 190 -6.30 0.93 -4.13
N PHE A 191 -5.01 1.09 -4.04
CA PHE A 191 -4.15 1.24 -5.20
C PHE A 191 -2.77 0.64 -4.97
N ILE A 192 -2.09 0.36 -6.07
CA ILE A 192 -0.68 -0.05 -6.13
C ILE A 192 0.08 1.02 -6.89
N LEU A 193 1.28 1.33 -6.43
CA LEU A 193 2.27 2.15 -7.13
C LEU A 193 3.54 1.34 -7.30
N LEU A 194 4.10 1.27 -8.50
CA LEU A 194 5.37 0.60 -8.76
C LEU A 194 6.03 1.13 -10.05
N ASP A 195 7.33 0.80 -10.23
CA ASP A 195 8.09 1.22 -11.41
C ASP A 195 8.50 0.03 -12.31
N SER A 196 8.26 -1.20 -11.86
CA SER A 196 8.64 -2.41 -12.58
C SER A 196 7.62 -2.77 -13.63
N GLU A 197 7.97 -2.59 -14.91
CA GLU A 197 7.12 -2.98 -16.05
C GLU A 197 6.80 -4.47 -16.10
N GLU A 198 7.75 -5.32 -15.68
CA GLU A 198 7.54 -6.77 -15.61
C GLU A 198 6.39 -7.11 -14.65
N HIS A 199 6.43 -6.56 -13.43
CA HIS A 199 5.41 -6.83 -12.41
C HIS A 199 4.09 -6.13 -12.74
N ALA A 200 4.14 -4.96 -13.37
CA ALA A 200 2.96 -4.27 -13.88
C ALA A 200 2.21 -5.13 -14.92
N LYS A 201 2.92 -5.75 -15.85
CA LYS A 201 2.31 -6.69 -16.82
C LYS A 201 1.63 -7.86 -16.12
N LYS A 202 2.30 -8.50 -15.15
CA LYS A 202 1.73 -9.60 -14.37
C LYS A 202 0.47 -9.17 -13.60
N ILE A 203 0.47 -7.96 -13.01
CA ILE A 203 -0.70 -7.43 -12.29
C ILE A 203 -1.88 -7.20 -13.23
N ASN A 204 -1.63 -6.74 -14.46
CA ASN A 204 -2.67 -6.54 -15.47
C ASN A 204 -3.29 -7.86 -16.00
N GLU A 205 -2.57 -8.97 -15.90
CA GLU A 205 -3.04 -10.29 -16.34
C GLU A 205 -3.95 -10.98 -15.32
N PHE A 206 -4.01 -10.47 -14.09
CA PHE A 206 -4.85 -11.01 -13.01
C PHE A 206 -6.23 -10.37 -12.96
#